data_39d5e55b130ac594c7c82c6dfe165daa
#
_entry.id   39d5e55b130ac594c7c82c6dfe165daa
#
_cell.length_a   1.000
_cell.length_b   1.000
_cell.length_c   1.000
_cell.angle_alpha   90.00
_cell.angle_beta   90.00
_cell.angle_gamma   90.00
#
_symmetry.space_group_name_H-M   'P 1'
#
loop_
_entity.id
_entity.type
_entity.pdbx_description
1 polymer ?
#
loop_
_entity_poly.entity_id
_entity_poly.type
_entity_poly.pdbx_seq_one_letter_code
_entity_poly.pdbx_strand_id
1 'polypeptide(L)'
;MEKIDPINIPNVNFSIEVDHKEIAEDYKKQRLERGFDDTETWNLDMTISAFIVPRLKRFKEVNDGCPPELTEEQWDEAIDKMIKFFEFNTDDSNFLENNPYQEGFDLFHKYFFYLWW
;
A
#
# COMPACT_ATOMS: atom_id res chain seq x y z
N MET A 1 28.47 -0.30 -12.92
CA MET A 1 27.04 -0.08 -12.59
C MET A 1 26.88 0.08 -11.09
N GLU A 2 26.29 1.18 -10.66
CA GLU A 2 26.04 1.38 -9.25
C GLU A 2 25.00 0.36 -8.73
N LYS A 3 25.30 -0.17 -7.55
CA LYS A 3 24.41 -1.11 -6.90
C LYS A 3 23.39 -0.33 -6.07
N ILE A 4 22.11 -0.43 -6.41
CA ILE A 4 21.05 0.25 -5.69
C ILE A 4 20.71 -0.55 -4.43
N ASP A 5 20.70 0.13 -3.29
CA ASP A 5 20.29 -0.47 -2.02
C ASP A 5 18.76 -0.49 -1.94
N PRO A 6 18.11 -1.67 -1.95
CA PRO A 6 16.64 -1.76 -1.95
C PRO A 6 15.98 -1.06 -0.78
N ILE A 7 16.63 -0.92 0.36
CA ILE A 7 16.02 -0.28 1.54
C ILE A 7 15.81 1.22 1.36
N ASN A 8 16.42 1.82 0.35
CA ASN A 8 16.30 3.25 0.05
C ASN A 8 15.39 3.53 -1.16
N ILE A 9 14.80 2.49 -1.75
CA ILE A 9 13.90 2.67 -2.89
C ILE A 9 12.49 2.99 -2.40
N PRO A 10 11.83 4.04 -2.93
CA PRO A 10 10.43 4.33 -2.57
C PRO A 10 9.52 3.12 -2.83
N ASN A 11 8.55 2.92 -1.96
CA ASN A 11 7.58 1.81 -2.03
C ASN A 11 8.16 0.41 -1.79
N VAL A 12 9.42 0.33 -1.35
CA VAL A 12 10.06 -0.92 -0.90
C VAL A 12 10.34 -0.85 0.60
N ASN A 13 10.61 0.36 1.10
CA ASN A 13 10.88 0.62 2.51
C ASN A 13 9.81 1.55 3.07
N PHE A 14 9.04 1.08 4.03
CA PHE A 14 7.96 1.81 4.68
C PHE A 14 8.32 2.23 6.11
N SER A 15 9.61 2.22 6.44
CA SER A 15 10.13 2.61 7.74
C SER A 15 9.76 4.03 8.14
N ILE A 16 9.55 4.22 9.43
CA ILE A 16 9.41 5.55 10.03
C ILE A 16 10.82 5.98 10.47
N GLU A 17 11.24 7.18 10.06
CA GLU A 17 12.54 7.72 10.46
C GLU A 17 12.59 7.97 11.96
N VAL A 18 13.74 7.63 12.57
CA VAL A 18 14.00 7.86 13.98
C VAL A 18 15.30 8.65 14.12
N ASP A 19 15.34 9.59 15.08
CA ASP A 19 16.48 10.48 15.26
C ASP A 19 17.67 9.80 15.98
N HIS A 20 17.42 8.73 16.73
CA HIS A 20 18.44 8.05 17.47
C HIS A 20 19.24 7.08 16.59
N LYS A 21 20.53 7.37 16.42
CA LYS A 21 21.39 6.64 15.48
C LYS A 21 21.47 5.12 15.73
N GLU A 22 21.62 4.71 16.99
CA GLU A 22 21.72 3.27 17.32
C GLU A 22 20.45 2.52 17.01
N ILE A 23 19.30 3.14 17.28
CA ILE A 23 17.99 2.58 16.97
C ILE A 23 17.79 2.53 15.46
N ALA A 24 18.18 3.58 14.74
CA ALA A 24 18.08 3.62 13.29
C ALA A 24 18.91 2.52 12.63
N GLU A 25 20.11 2.24 13.15
CA GLU A 25 20.96 1.16 12.65
C GLU A 25 20.37 -0.22 12.95
N ASP A 26 19.73 -0.39 14.10
CA ASP A 26 19.06 -1.65 14.44
C ASP A 26 17.89 -1.91 13.49
N TYR A 27 17.08 -0.89 13.18
CA TYR A 27 16.00 -1.03 12.22
C TYR A 27 16.52 -1.32 10.81
N LYS A 28 17.61 -0.68 10.41
CA LYS A 28 18.26 -0.98 9.14
C LYS A 28 18.69 -2.45 9.06
N LYS A 29 19.27 -2.97 10.15
CA LYS A 29 19.67 -4.38 10.25
C LYS A 29 18.45 -5.29 10.08
N GLN A 30 17.34 -4.96 10.75
CA GLN A 30 16.10 -5.73 10.62
C GLN A 30 15.64 -5.79 9.16
N ARG A 31 15.65 -4.64 8.44
CA ARG A 31 15.27 -4.60 7.02
C ARG A 31 16.18 -5.46 6.15
N LEU A 32 17.49 -5.46 6.43
CA LEU A 32 18.44 -6.28 5.69
C LEU A 32 18.26 -7.77 5.96
N GLU A 33 17.88 -8.15 7.18
CA GLU A 33 17.73 -9.55 7.59
C GLU A 33 16.39 -10.15 7.15
N ARG A 34 15.29 -9.39 7.20
CA ARG A 34 13.96 -9.94 6.95
C ARG A 34 13.07 -9.10 6.01
N GLY A 35 13.58 -7.99 5.47
CA GLY A 35 12.86 -7.17 4.51
C GLY A 35 11.98 -6.07 5.09
N PHE A 36 11.82 -6.00 6.41
CA PHE A 36 11.07 -4.94 7.08
C PHE A 36 11.58 -4.74 8.50
N ASP A 37 11.29 -3.58 9.09
CA ASP A 37 11.61 -3.31 10.47
C ASP A 37 10.36 -3.11 11.34
N ASP A 38 10.56 -3.03 12.66
CA ASP A 38 9.46 -2.95 13.60
C ASP A 38 8.61 -1.68 13.43
N THR A 39 9.18 -0.56 12.91
CA THR A 39 8.41 0.67 12.71
C THR A 39 7.28 0.49 11.71
N GLU A 40 7.44 -0.44 10.76
CA GLU A 40 6.43 -0.73 9.74
C GLU A 40 5.21 -1.45 10.30
N THR A 41 5.28 -1.91 11.55
CA THR A 41 4.17 -2.55 12.25
C THR A 41 3.45 -1.63 13.23
N TRP A 42 4.00 -0.44 13.52
CA TRP A 42 3.40 0.48 14.50
C TRP A 42 2.04 1.00 14.04
N ASN A 43 1.94 1.36 12.77
CA ASN A 43 0.68 1.73 12.10
C ASN A 43 0.52 0.82 10.89
N LEU A 44 0.29 -0.45 11.14
CA LEU A 44 0.29 -1.48 10.10
C LEU A 44 -0.73 -1.21 9.00
N ASP A 45 -1.88 -0.66 9.36
CA ASP A 45 -2.90 -0.25 8.39
C ASP A 45 -2.37 0.80 7.40
N MET A 46 -1.56 1.74 7.88
CA MET A 46 -0.94 2.75 7.04
C MET A 46 0.15 2.15 6.14
N THR A 47 0.93 1.21 6.68
CA THR A 47 1.93 0.49 5.91
C THR A 47 1.28 -0.31 4.78
N ILE A 48 0.20 -1.02 5.07
CA ILE A 48 -0.57 -1.76 4.08
C ILE A 48 -1.10 -0.80 3.01
N SER A 49 -1.66 0.32 3.42
CA SER A 49 -2.22 1.32 2.50
C SER A 49 -1.14 1.91 1.59
N ALA A 50 0.00 2.28 2.15
CA ALA A 50 1.13 2.80 1.37
C ALA A 50 1.69 1.77 0.39
N PHE A 51 1.68 0.50 0.77
CA PHE A 51 2.09 -0.60 -0.11
C PHE A 51 1.12 -0.78 -1.28
N ILE A 52 -0.18 -0.77 -1.00
CA ILE A 52 -1.18 -1.18 -2.01
C ILE A 52 -1.52 -0.07 -3.02
N VAL A 53 -1.49 1.21 -2.62
CA VAL A 53 -1.92 2.32 -3.48
C VAL A 53 -1.18 2.36 -4.82
N PRO A 54 0.17 2.44 -4.87
CA PRO A 54 0.85 2.47 -6.17
C PRO A 54 0.66 1.19 -6.96
N ARG A 55 0.47 0.08 -6.28
CA ARG A 55 0.27 -1.23 -6.92
C ARG A 55 -1.13 -1.36 -7.51
N LEU A 56 -2.16 -0.85 -6.85
CA LEU A 56 -3.50 -0.79 -7.43
C LEU A 56 -3.54 0.13 -8.65
N LYS A 57 -2.85 1.27 -8.60
CA LYS A 57 -2.75 2.19 -9.74
C LYS A 57 -2.12 1.49 -10.94
N ARG A 58 -1.01 0.78 -10.73
CA ARG A 58 -0.35 0.04 -11.80
C ARG A 58 -1.20 -1.14 -12.30
N PHE A 59 -1.83 -1.85 -11.37
CA PHE A 59 -2.75 -2.94 -11.71
C PHE A 59 -3.85 -2.46 -12.66
N LYS A 60 -4.44 -1.31 -12.37
CA LYS A 60 -5.46 -0.72 -13.23
C LYS A 60 -4.95 -0.47 -14.65
N GLU A 61 -3.70 -0.01 -14.78
CA GLU A 61 -3.09 0.27 -16.09
C GLU A 61 -2.82 -0.97 -16.92
N VAL A 62 -2.40 -2.07 -16.28
CA VAL A 62 -1.94 -3.28 -17.00
C VAL A 62 -2.96 -4.40 -17.05
N ASN A 63 -4.00 -4.33 -16.22
CA ASN A 63 -5.02 -5.36 -16.18
C ASN A 63 -5.82 -5.40 -17.49
N ASP A 64 -6.04 -6.60 -18.02
CA ASP A 64 -6.71 -6.83 -19.29
C ASP A 64 -8.03 -7.61 -19.15
N GLY A 65 -8.52 -7.78 -17.94
CA GLY A 65 -9.76 -8.50 -17.66
C GLY A 65 -10.60 -7.83 -16.60
N CYS A 66 -11.74 -8.43 -16.28
CA CYS A 66 -12.62 -7.98 -15.22
C CYS A 66 -13.44 -9.15 -14.66
N PRO A 67 -14.00 -9.02 -13.44
CA PRO A 67 -14.93 -10.04 -12.93
C PRO A 67 -16.10 -10.26 -13.89
N PRO A 68 -16.61 -11.49 -14.00
CA PRO A 68 -17.68 -11.82 -14.98
C PRO A 68 -18.94 -10.97 -14.86
N GLU A 69 -19.25 -10.48 -13.66
CA GLU A 69 -20.45 -9.69 -13.37
C GLU A 69 -20.28 -8.18 -13.65
N LEU A 70 -19.06 -7.75 -14.01
CA LEU A 70 -18.74 -6.35 -14.23
C LEU A 70 -18.32 -6.10 -15.68
N THR A 71 -18.55 -4.88 -16.16
CA THR A 71 -17.90 -4.40 -17.37
C THR A 71 -16.50 -3.89 -17.03
N GLU A 72 -15.67 -3.68 -18.05
CA GLU A 72 -14.34 -3.11 -17.85
C GLU A 72 -14.42 -1.72 -17.20
N GLU A 73 -15.38 -0.90 -17.59
CA GLU A 73 -15.58 0.42 -16.99
C GLU A 73 -15.98 0.32 -15.51
N GLN A 74 -16.86 -0.61 -15.18
CA GLN A 74 -17.26 -0.84 -13.79
C GLN A 74 -16.09 -1.36 -12.95
N TRP A 75 -15.23 -2.19 -13.54
CA TRP A 75 -14.03 -2.69 -12.86
C TRP A 75 -13.04 -1.55 -12.57
N ASP A 76 -12.81 -0.68 -13.55
CA ASP A 76 -11.95 0.50 -13.35
C ASP A 76 -12.49 1.42 -12.25
N GLU A 77 -13.80 1.65 -12.23
CA GLU A 77 -14.43 2.44 -11.16
C GLU A 77 -14.26 1.79 -9.80
N ALA A 78 -14.41 0.47 -9.72
CA ALA A 78 -14.22 -0.27 -8.47
C ALA A 78 -12.80 -0.13 -7.96
N ILE A 79 -11.80 -0.27 -8.85
CA ILE A 79 -10.39 -0.10 -8.49
C ILE A 79 -10.12 1.34 -8.03
N ASP A 80 -10.68 2.35 -8.69
CA ASP A 80 -10.55 3.74 -8.29
C ASP A 80 -11.10 3.98 -6.87
N LYS A 81 -12.21 3.35 -6.53
CA LYS A 81 -12.79 3.43 -5.18
C LYS A 81 -11.90 2.77 -4.14
N MET A 82 -11.29 1.62 -4.49
CA MET A 82 -10.30 0.97 -3.61
C MET A 82 -9.12 1.90 -3.35
N ILE A 83 -8.59 2.52 -4.39
CA ILE A 83 -7.46 3.45 -4.30
C ILE A 83 -7.81 4.61 -3.37
N LYS A 84 -8.98 5.21 -3.51
CA LYS A 84 -9.41 6.33 -2.66
C LYS A 84 -9.47 5.96 -1.19
N PHE A 85 -9.97 4.77 -0.88
CA PHE A 85 -10.01 4.28 0.50
C PHE A 85 -8.60 4.21 1.09
N PHE A 86 -7.67 3.58 0.38
CA PHE A 86 -6.31 3.41 0.88
C PHE A 86 -5.51 4.71 0.88
N GLU A 87 -5.70 5.59 -0.11
CA GLU A 87 -5.06 6.92 -0.12
C GLU A 87 -5.47 7.75 1.09
N PHE A 88 -6.75 7.75 1.44
CA PHE A 88 -7.24 8.45 2.62
C PHE A 88 -6.52 7.95 3.88
N ASN A 89 -6.30 6.65 3.98
CA ASN A 89 -5.66 6.02 5.13
C ASN A 89 -4.14 6.23 5.18
N THR A 90 -3.51 6.75 4.13
CA THR A 90 -2.07 7.08 4.14
C THR A 90 -1.77 8.46 4.71
N ASP A 91 -2.79 9.30 4.91
CA ASP A 91 -2.63 10.67 5.39
C ASP A 91 -2.78 10.71 6.91
N ASP A 92 -1.69 11.05 7.61
CA ASP A 92 -1.66 11.15 9.08
C ASP A 92 -2.71 12.12 9.63
N SER A 93 -3.08 13.17 8.86
CA SER A 93 -4.08 14.14 9.29
C SER A 93 -5.48 13.53 9.42
N ASN A 94 -5.70 12.35 8.85
CA ASN A 94 -6.98 11.63 8.88
C ASN A 94 -7.07 10.63 10.02
N PHE A 95 -6.10 10.58 10.92
CA PHE A 95 -5.98 9.57 11.97
C PHE A 95 -7.25 9.37 12.80
N LEU A 96 -7.95 10.45 13.14
CA LEU A 96 -9.18 10.40 13.95
C LEU A 96 -10.45 10.50 13.10
N GLU A 97 -10.31 10.54 11.78
CA GLU A 97 -11.44 10.69 10.88
C GLU A 97 -11.98 9.32 10.46
N ASN A 98 -13.30 9.22 10.33
CA ASN A 98 -13.90 8.06 9.69
C ASN A 98 -13.61 8.13 8.20
N ASN A 99 -13.15 7.03 7.63
CA ASN A 99 -12.84 6.97 6.20
C ASN A 99 -14.16 7.08 5.39
N PRO A 100 -14.35 8.17 4.60
CA PRO A 100 -15.59 8.35 3.84
C PRO A 100 -15.68 7.42 2.62
N TYR A 101 -14.63 6.67 2.33
CA TYR A 101 -14.52 5.80 1.14
C TYR A 101 -14.67 4.32 1.50
N GLN A 102 -15.48 4.00 2.53
CA GLN A 102 -15.70 2.63 2.99
C GLN A 102 -16.14 1.69 1.86
N GLU A 103 -16.89 2.18 0.89
CA GLU A 103 -17.30 1.40 -0.27
C GLU A 103 -16.08 0.80 -1.01
N GLY A 104 -14.99 1.56 -1.09
CA GLY A 104 -13.75 1.06 -1.70
C GLY A 104 -13.15 -0.12 -0.96
N PHE A 105 -13.20 -0.11 0.36
CA PHE A 105 -12.73 -1.24 1.17
C PHE A 105 -13.64 -2.46 1.01
N ASP A 106 -14.94 -2.24 0.95
CA ASP A 106 -15.92 -3.30 0.73
C ASP A 106 -15.72 -3.96 -0.64
N LEU A 107 -15.43 -3.16 -1.67
CA LEU A 107 -15.12 -3.65 -3.01
C LEU A 107 -13.79 -4.42 -3.03
N PHE A 108 -12.79 -3.95 -2.30
CA PHE A 108 -11.52 -4.64 -2.16
C PHE A 108 -11.72 -6.04 -1.56
N HIS A 109 -12.53 -6.13 -0.52
CA HIS A 109 -12.88 -7.41 0.08
C HIS A 109 -13.63 -8.31 -0.91
N LYS A 110 -14.65 -7.76 -1.57
CA LYS A 110 -15.50 -8.52 -2.48
C LYS A 110 -14.73 -9.10 -3.66
N TYR A 111 -13.83 -8.30 -4.24
CA TYR A 111 -13.11 -8.65 -5.46
C TYR A 111 -11.64 -8.97 -5.24
N PHE A 112 -11.24 -9.27 -4.02
CA PHE A 112 -9.84 -9.54 -3.69
C PHE A 112 -9.22 -10.62 -4.58
N PHE A 113 -9.94 -11.68 -4.86
CA PHE A 113 -9.44 -12.80 -5.65
C PHE A 113 -9.46 -12.55 -7.17
N TYR A 114 -9.89 -11.37 -7.60
CA TYR A 114 -9.83 -10.93 -8.99
C TYR A 114 -8.67 -9.96 -9.26
N LEU A 115 -7.85 -9.68 -8.25
CA LEU A 115 -6.70 -8.79 -8.38
C LEU A 115 -5.49 -9.53 -8.96
N TRP A 116 -5.63 -9.98 -10.20
CA TRP A 116 -4.55 -10.64 -10.95
C TRP A 116 -4.80 -10.46 -12.45
N TRP A 117 -3.71 -10.59 -13.23
CA TRP A 117 -3.80 -10.44 -14.69
C TRP A 117 -2.79 -11.32 -15.42
#